data_4ca3019000aea4a6e33df3ebc5543e23
#
_entry.id   4ca3019000aea4a6e33df3ebc5543e23
#
_cell.length_a   1.000
_cell.length_b   1.000
_cell.length_c   1.000
_cell.angle_alpha   90.00
_cell.angle_beta   90.00
_cell.angle_gamma   90.00
#
_symmetry.space_group_name_H-M   'P 1'
#
loop_
_entity.id
_entity.type
_entity.pdbx_description
1 polymer ?
#
loop_
_entity_poly.entity_id
_entity_poly.type
_entity_poly.pdbx_seq_one_letter_code
_entity_poly.pdbx_strand_id
1 'polypeptide(L)'
;MHGVLAVFTAVAMLSGCAGDRDRSNDPRATPPWLYEKAQDSIKSTNYTNAIFFLEQLESRFPFSDEAKQGQLDLMYVYYRDGQFESAIDAADNFVRENPTHPRVDYAYYIEGLSHYDPSRGVLERLFRVDTTMRPPVGALEAFTAFSTLVDRFPNSEYAPDATQRIKFLRNRLARYEAHIAEYYIRRGAYVGALRRLHRIIETYYGSDSTYWALEMMLESYRELGLGDLAADTERLLEENAHLKNSKS
;
A
#
# COMPACT_ATOMS: atom_id res chain seq x y z
N MET A 1 67.33 -21.59 -32.23
CA MET A 1 65.91 -21.80 -32.24
C MET A 1 65.29 -20.77 -31.26
N HIS A 2 64.77 -19.72 -31.80
CA HIS A 2 64.42 -18.48 -31.07
C HIS A 2 62.95 -18.44 -30.86
N GLY A 3 62.53 -18.47 -29.62
CA GLY A 3 61.10 -18.25 -29.22
C GLY A 3 60.84 -16.76 -28.94
N VAL A 4 60.10 -16.12 -29.81
CA VAL A 4 59.66 -14.73 -29.63
C VAL A 4 58.45 -14.68 -28.70
N LEU A 5 58.63 -14.09 -27.54
CA LEU A 5 57.62 -13.85 -26.55
C LEU A 5 56.86 -12.55 -26.95
N ALA A 6 55.67 -12.69 -27.49
CA ALA A 6 54.78 -11.55 -27.79
C ALA A 6 54.08 -11.08 -26.51
N VAL A 7 54.49 -9.93 -26.00
CA VAL A 7 53.81 -9.23 -24.90
C VAL A 7 52.61 -8.48 -25.49
N PHE A 8 51.40 -8.99 -25.27
CA PHE A 8 50.15 -8.27 -25.54
C PHE A 8 49.89 -7.28 -24.40
N THR A 9 50.21 -6.03 -24.62
CA THR A 9 49.80 -4.90 -23.77
C THR A 9 48.33 -4.64 -24.00
N ALA A 10 47.45 -5.09 -23.08
CA ALA A 10 46.07 -4.71 -23.01
C ALA A 10 46.00 -3.26 -22.53
N VAL A 11 45.77 -2.33 -23.44
CA VAL A 11 45.39 -0.97 -23.13
C VAL A 11 43.95 -1.03 -22.66
N ALA A 12 43.73 -1.01 -21.34
CA ALA A 12 42.44 -0.79 -20.73
C ALA A 12 42.01 0.63 -21.07
N MET A 13 41.10 0.77 -22.02
CA MET A 13 40.33 2.00 -22.22
C MET A 13 39.46 2.24 -20.98
N LEU A 14 39.99 3.01 -20.05
CA LEU A 14 39.19 3.72 -19.06
C LEU A 14 38.38 4.75 -19.83
N SER A 15 37.27 4.29 -20.41
CA SER A 15 36.16 5.18 -20.80
C SER A 15 35.61 5.75 -19.51
N GLY A 16 36.21 6.85 -19.05
CA GLY A 16 35.71 7.62 -17.93
C GLY A 16 34.26 7.96 -18.17
N CYS A 17 33.43 7.68 -17.20
CA CYS A 17 32.13 8.29 -17.06
C CYS A 17 32.31 9.81 -16.90
N ALA A 18 32.59 10.49 -18.01
CA ALA A 18 32.56 11.93 -18.11
C ALA A 18 31.14 12.32 -18.47
N GLY A 19 30.32 12.55 -17.48
CA GLY A 19 28.97 13.03 -17.81
C GLY A 19 27.99 13.26 -16.67
N ASP A 20 28.38 13.11 -15.43
CA ASP A 20 27.55 13.68 -14.35
C ASP A 20 28.16 15.02 -13.91
N ARG A 21 28.15 15.98 -14.84
CA ARG A 21 28.29 17.37 -14.47
C ARG A 21 27.17 17.66 -13.51
N ASP A 22 27.55 18.13 -12.33
CA ASP A 22 26.73 18.53 -11.23
C ASP A 22 25.47 19.29 -11.71
N ARG A 23 24.45 18.55 -12.11
CA ARG A 23 23.14 19.08 -12.57
C ARG A 23 22.46 19.87 -11.46
N SER A 24 22.95 19.67 -10.22
CA SER A 24 22.44 20.35 -9.04
C SER A 24 22.75 21.85 -9.03
N ASN A 25 23.81 22.31 -9.76
CA ASN A 25 24.28 23.69 -9.78
C ASN A 25 24.08 24.39 -11.14
N ASP A 26 23.12 23.96 -11.94
CA ASP A 26 22.79 24.70 -13.17
C ASP A 26 22.34 26.15 -12.82
N PRO A 27 23.01 27.17 -13.32
CA PRO A 27 22.63 28.57 -13.05
C PRO A 27 21.25 28.96 -13.60
N ARG A 28 20.68 28.14 -14.48
CA ARG A 28 19.30 28.30 -15.01
C ARG A 28 18.25 27.69 -14.10
N ALA A 29 18.63 26.95 -13.04
CA ALA A 29 17.72 26.26 -12.16
C ALA A 29 16.91 27.24 -11.30
N THR A 30 15.85 27.74 -11.90
CA THR A 30 14.78 28.52 -11.23
C THR A 30 13.61 27.56 -10.92
N PRO A 31 12.70 27.91 -9.97
CA PRO A 31 11.55 27.06 -9.67
C PRO A 31 10.74 26.67 -10.91
N PRO A 32 10.32 27.59 -11.81
CA PRO A 32 9.60 27.21 -13.02
C PRO A 32 10.39 26.29 -13.94
N TRP A 33 11.70 26.51 -14.09
CA TRP A 33 12.55 25.69 -14.95
C TRP A 33 12.69 24.26 -14.40
N LEU A 34 12.93 24.11 -13.07
CA LEU A 34 13.03 22.79 -12.44
C LEU A 34 11.70 22.03 -12.58
N TYR A 35 10.59 22.72 -12.34
CA TYR A 35 9.27 22.12 -12.47
C TYR A 35 8.95 21.72 -13.90
N GLU A 36 9.26 22.54 -14.90
CA GLU A 36 9.13 22.20 -16.32
C GLU A 36 9.92 20.94 -16.68
N LYS A 37 11.19 20.85 -16.23
CA LYS A 37 12.03 19.67 -16.47
C LYS A 37 11.48 18.41 -15.81
N ALA A 38 10.92 18.53 -14.61
CA ALA A 38 10.22 17.44 -13.93
C ALA A 38 9.01 16.97 -14.75
N GLN A 39 8.16 17.91 -15.19
CA GLN A 39 6.98 17.59 -15.99
C GLN A 39 7.33 16.94 -17.34
N ASP A 40 8.37 17.39 -18.02
CA ASP A 40 8.85 16.76 -19.26
C ASP A 40 9.36 15.32 -18.99
N SER A 41 10.01 15.13 -17.85
CA SER A 41 10.48 13.80 -17.44
C SER A 41 9.30 12.87 -17.10
N ILE A 42 8.25 13.37 -16.43
CA ILE A 42 7.01 12.62 -16.15
C ILE A 42 6.34 12.22 -17.46
N LYS A 43 6.16 13.14 -18.41
CA LYS A 43 5.54 12.88 -19.72
C LYS A 43 6.29 11.80 -20.51
N SER A 44 7.62 11.78 -20.40
CA SER A 44 8.47 10.77 -21.04
C SER A 44 8.64 9.49 -20.21
N THR A 45 7.91 9.35 -19.09
CA THR A 45 8.00 8.22 -18.15
C THR A 45 9.40 7.99 -17.56
N ASN A 46 10.27 9.01 -17.59
CA ASN A 46 11.57 8.99 -16.96
C ASN A 46 11.45 9.44 -15.50
N TYR A 47 10.91 8.56 -14.65
CA TYR A 47 10.59 8.88 -13.26
C TYR A 47 11.83 9.19 -12.43
N THR A 48 12.94 8.52 -12.67
CA THR A 48 14.22 8.81 -11.99
C THR A 48 14.67 10.26 -12.20
N ASN A 49 14.59 10.78 -13.43
CA ASN A 49 14.90 12.19 -13.70
C ASN A 49 13.84 13.14 -13.14
N ALA A 50 12.56 12.75 -13.15
CA ALA A 50 11.49 13.54 -12.55
C ALA A 50 11.73 13.72 -11.04
N ILE A 51 12.04 12.63 -10.33
CA ILE A 51 12.41 12.64 -8.90
C ILE A 51 13.56 13.61 -8.67
N PHE A 52 14.66 13.50 -9.43
CA PHE A 52 15.81 14.38 -9.29
C PHE A 52 15.41 15.86 -9.37
N PHE A 53 14.64 16.27 -10.38
CA PHE A 53 14.25 17.68 -10.53
C PHE A 53 13.28 18.15 -9.45
N LEU A 54 12.35 17.30 -9.01
CA LEU A 54 11.40 17.65 -7.94
C LEU A 54 12.09 17.76 -6.58
N GLU A 55 13.01 16.87 -6.25
CA GLU A 55 13.82 16.96 -5.03
C GLU A 55 14.72 18.20 -5.02
N GLN A 56 15.30 18.55 -6.18
CA GLN A 56 16.06 19.81 -6.32
C GLN A 56 15.18 21.04 -6.13
N LEU A 57 13.96 20.99 -6.63
CA LEU A 57 12.98 22.06 -6.47
C LEU A 57 12.60 22.24 -4.99
N GLU A 58 12.25 21.16 -4.32
CA GLU A 58 11.87 21.15 -2.91
C GLU A 58 13.04 21.61 -2.00
N SER A 59 14.24 21.09 -2.22
CA SER A 59 15.42 21.42 -1.41
C SER A 59 15.88 22.87 -1.57
N ARG A 60 15.82 23.42 -2.78
CA ARG A 60 16.37 24.77 -3.06
C ARG A 60 15.32 25.88 -2.94
N PHE A 61 14.07 25.57 -3.18
CA PHE A 61 12.98 26.54 -3.27
C PHE A 61 11.71 26.07 -2.53
N PRO A 62 11.80 25.64 -1.26
CA PRO A 62 10.71 24.95 -0.54
C PRO A 62 9.42 25.79 -0.42
N PHE A 63 9.51 27.10 -0.54
CA PHE A 63 8.37 28.01 -0.38
C PHE A 63 7.77 28.48 -1.71
N SER A 64 8.29 28.03 -2.85
CA SER A 64 7.72 28.37 -4.16
C SER A 64 6.40 27.62 -4.40
N ASP A 65 5.54 28.19 -5.25
CA ASP A 65 4.28 27.53 -5.62
C ASP A 65 4.54 26.28 -6.45
N GLU A 66 5.62 26.27 -7.25
CA GLU A 66 6.07 25.11 -7.98
C GLU A 66 6.52 23.97 -7.04
N ALA A 67 7.15 24.29 -5.91
CA ALA A 67 7.55 23.28 -4.94
C ALA A 67 6.32 22.62 -4.27
N LYS A 68 5.31 23.41 -3.91
CA LYS A 68 4.06 22.87 -3.35
C LYS A 68 3.34 21.92 -4.33
N GLN A 69 3.30 22.30 -5.61
CA GLN A 69 2.77 21.40 -6.64
C GLN A 69 3.70 20.21 -6.87
N GLY A 70 5.01 20.45 -6.80
CA GLY A 70 6.04 19.41 -6.92
C GLY A 70 5.95 18.33 -5.84
N GLN A 71 5.52 18.63 -4.62
CA GLN A 71 5.27 17.65 -3.56
C GLN A 71 4.19 16.63 -3.97
N LEU A 72 3.11 17.09 -4.61
CA LEU A 72 2.06 16.21 -5.14
C LEU A 72 2.58 15.30 -6.25
N ASP A 73 3.36 15.89 -7.17
CA ASP A 73 3.95 15.13 -8.28
C ASP A 73 5.01 14.15 -7.78
N LEU A 74 5.76 14.49 -6.71
CA LEU A 74 6.79 13.64 -6.12
C LEU A 74 6.21 12.35 -5.54
N MET A 75 5.08 12.42 -4.82
CA MET A 75 4.35 11.24 -4.36
C MET A 75 4.03 10.30 -5.52
N TYR A 76 3.52 10.86 -6.63
CA TYR A 76 3.17 10.08 -7.82
C TYR A 76 4.38 9.42 -8.48
N VAL A 77 5.46 10.18 -8.66
CA VAL A 77 6.63 9.64 -9.37
C VAL A 77 7.37 8.60 -8.55
N TYR A 78 7.44 8.74 -7.21
CA TYR A 78 7.96 7.70 -6.33
C TYR A 78 7.14 6.42 -6.46
N TYR A 79 5.80 6.52 -6.39
CA TYR A 79 4.93 5.38 -6.59
C TYR A 79 5.13 4.71 -7.95
N ARG A 80 5.23 5.51 -9.04
CA ARG A 80 5.42 5.00 -10.40
C ARG A 80 6.79 4.41 -10.64
N ASP A 81 7.83 4.89 -9.95
CA ASP A 81 9.19 4.36 -9.98
C ASP A 81 9.37 3.12 -9.09
N GLY A 82 8.35 2.73 -8.33
CA GLY A 82 8.38 1.59 -7.41
C GLY A 82 9.08 1.89 -6.08
N GLN A 83 9.36 3.15 -5.77
CA GLN A 83 9.91 3.61 -4.50
C GLN A 83 8.77 3.82 -3.50
N PHE A 84 8.12 2.72 -3.10
CA PHE A 84 6.88 2.78 -2.32
C PHE A 84 7.05 3.41 -0.95
N GLU A 85 8.15 3.13 -0.26
CA GLU A 85 8.47 3.73 1.04
C GLU A 85 8.62 5.26 0.91
N SER A 86 9.32 5.75 -0.11
CA SER A 86 9.47 7.19 -0.36
C SER A 86 8.11 7.84 -0.71
N ALA A 87 7.25 7.13 -1.44
CA ALA A 87 5.90 7.62 -1.76
C ALA A 87 5.04 7.75 -0.50
N ILE A 88 5.12 6.79 0.43
CA ILE A 88 4.44 6.81 1.74
C ILE A 88 4.96 7.99 2.56
N ASP A 89 6.27 8.11 2.73
CA ASP A 89 6.89 9.19 3.50
C ASP A 89 6.50 10.57 2.93
N ALA A 90 6.50 10.73 1.60
CA ALA A 90 6.09 11.97 0.94
C ALA A 90 4.60 12.27 1.19
N ALA A 91 3.72 11.26 1.14
CA ALA A 91 2.29 11.42 1.41
C ALA A 91 2.03 11.81 2.88
N ASP A 92 2.65 11.12 3.83
CA ASP A 92 2.55 11.42 5.27
C ASP A 92 3.05 12.83 5.60
N ASN A 93 4.19 13.22 5.02
CA ASN A 93 4.75 14.56 5.18
C ASN A 93 3.79 15.62 4.64
N PHE A 94 3.24 15.40 3.44
CA PHE A 94 2.29 16.33 2.85
C PHE A 94 1.03 16.51 3.71
N VAL A 95 0.43 15.43 4.20
CA VAL A 95 -0.74 15.48 5.09
C VAL A 95 -0.43 16.22 6.40
N ARG A 96 0.75 16.00 6.96
CA ARG A 96 1.19 16.64 8.22
C ARG A 96 1.44 18.13 8.05
N GLU A 97 2.08 18.53 6.94
CA GLU A 97 2.45 19.92 6.68
C GLU A 97 1.28 20.73 6.11
N ASN A 98 0.38 20.08 5.38
CA ASN A 98 -0.70 20.72 4.65
C ASN A 98 -2.09 20.10 4.97
N PRO A 99 -2.52 19.99 6.24
CA PRO A 99 -3.70 19.19 6.63
C PRO A 99 -5.03 19.69 6.06
N THR A 100 -5.09 20.95 5.61
CA THR A 100 -6.28 21.58 5.03
C THR A 100 -6.18 21.78 3.52
N HIS A 101 -5.12 21.27 2.89
CA HIS A 101 -4.95 21.41 1.45
C HIS A 101 -6.03 20.64 0.68
N PRO A 102 -6.57 21.19 -0.42
CA PRO A 102 -7.63 20.52 -1.21
C PRO A 102 -7.26 19.13 -1.75
N ARG A 103 -5.96 18.82 -1.85
CA ARG A 103 -5.44 17.55 -2.39
C ARG A 103 -4.93 16.58 -1.32
N VAL A 104 -5.35 16.74 -0.06
CA VAL A 104 -5.03 15.78 1.02
C VAL A 104 -5.63 14.40 0.73
N ASP A 105 -6.77 14.36 0.06
CA ASP A 105 -7.38 13.13 -0.43
C ASP A 105 -6.46 12.35 -1.38
N TYR A 106 -5.76 13.05 -2.26
CA TYR A 106 -4.77 12.43 -3.16
C TYR A 106 -3.59 11.81 -2.40
N ALA A 107 -3.11 12.46 -1.35
CA ALA A 107 -2.03 11.92 -0.52
C ALA A 107 -2.44 10.59 0.13
N TYR A 108 -3.63 10.49 0.76
CA TYR A 108 -4.16 9.23 1.27
C TYR A 108 -4.35 8.16 0.19
N TYR A 109 -4.70 8.59 -1.03
CA TYR A 109 -4.84 7.65 -2.14
C TYR A 109 -3.51 7.04 -2.55
N ILE A 110 -2.45 7.85 -2.72
CA ILE A 110 -1.10 7.37 -3.05
C ILE A 110 -0.51 6.53 -1.91
N GLU A 111 -0.70 6.94 -0.65
CA GLU A 111 -0.33 6.15 0.52
C GLU A 111 -0.94 4.75 0.47
N GLY A 112 -2.27 4.67 0.28
CA GLY A 112 -2.97 3.40 0.16
C GLY A 112 -2.49 2.55 -1.01
N LEU A 113 -2.21 3.14 -2.17
CA LEU A 113 -1.64 2.44 -3.32
C LEU A 113 -0.24 1.90 -3.04
N SER A 114 0.59 2.67 -2.32
CA SER A 114 1.98 2.34 -2.04
C SER A 114 2.11 1.22 -1.00
N HIS A 115 1.24 1.21 0.01
CA HIS A 115 1.14 0.09 0.95
C HIS A 115 0.63 -1.19 0.29
N TYR A 116 -0.26 -1.06 -0.70
CA TYR A 116 -0.79 -2.16 -1.47
C TYR A 116 0.03 -2.38 -2.74
N ASP A 117 1.24 -2.92 -2.61
CA ASP A 117 2.07 -3.26 -3.76
C ASP A 117 1.46 -4.44 -4.57
N PRO A 118 0.92 -4.18 -5.77
CA PRO A 118 0.36 -5.23 -6.61
C PRO A 118 1.43 -6.17 -7.19
N SER A 119 2.70 -5.78 -7.20
CA SER A 119 3.79 -6.57 -7.76
C SER A 119 4.11 -7.79 -6.90
N ARG A 120 3.92 -7.69 -5.59
CA ARG A 120 4.09 -8.81 -4.65
C ARG A 120 3.10 -9.97 -4.92
N GLY A 121 1.92 -9.67 -5.48
CA GLY A 121 0.92 -10.68 -5.79
C GLY A 121 1.08 -11.36 -7.16
N VAL A 122 1.90 -10.85 -8.07
CA VAL A 122 2.07 -11.43 -9.41
C VAL A 122 2.83 -12.75 -9.36
N LEU A 123 3.94 -12.78 -8.64
CA LEU A 123 4.73 -14.02 -8.44
C LEU A 123 3.95 -15.05 -7.63
N GLU A 124 3.23 -14.63 -6.57
CA GLU A 124 2.39 -15.51 -5.76
C GLU A 124 1.27 -16.15 -6.61
N ARG A 125 0.66 -15.37 -7.51
CA ARG A 125 -0.37 -15.86 -8.43
C ARG A 125 0.19 -16.82 -9.47
N LEU A 126 1.40 -16.55 -9.98
CA LEU A 126 2.07 -17.42 -10.96
C LEU A 126 2.42 -18.79 -10.37
N PHE A 127 2.83 -18.84 -9.11
CA PHE A 127 3.20 -20.09 -8.42
C PHE A 127 2.03 -20.73 -7.65
N ARG A 128 0.79 -20.22 -7.78
CA ARG A 128 -0.40 -20.72 -7.04
C ARG A 128 -0.16 -20.88 -5.54
N VAL A 129 0.64 -19.99 -4.96
CA VAL A 129 0.88 -20.04 -3.52
C VAL A 129 -0.39 -19.59 -2.80
N ASP A 130 -0.88 -20.43 -1.87
CA ASP A 130 -1.98 -20.04 -0.99
C ASP A 130 -1.50 -18.94 -0.04
N THR A 131 -1.90 -17.72 -0.31
CA THR A 131 -1.53 -16.53 0.46
C THR A 131 -2.48 -16.25 1.61
N THR A 132 -3.55 -17.04 1.78
CA THR A 132 -4.56 -16.81 2.82
C THR A 132 -4.02 -16.99 4.23
N MET A 133 -2.98 -17.83 4.37
CA MET A 133 -2.30 -18.11 5.64
C MET A 133 -1.10 -17.18 5.93
N ARG A 134 -0.71 -16.32 4.98
CA ARG A 134 0.39 -15.38 5.19
C ARG A 134 -0.13 -14.04 5.70
N PRO A 135 0.58 -13.41 6.66
CA PRO A 135 0.25 -12.05 7.08
C PRO A 135 0.10 -11.14 5.86
N PRO A 136 -1.03 -10.48 5.69
CA PRO A 136 -1.22 -9.56 4.57
C PRO A 136 -0.48 -8.24 4.83
N VAL A 137 0.86 -8.28 4.73
CA VAL A 137 1.73 -7.13 4.97
C VAL A 137 1.31 -5.98 4.07
N GLY A 138 1.19 -4.80 4.62
CA GLY A 138 0.74 -3.59 3.93
C GLY A 138 -0.77 -3.52 3.68
N ALA A 139 -1.51 -4.63 3.82
CA ALA A 139 -2.96 -4.61 3.55
C ALA A 139 -3.76 -3.87 4.63
N LEU A 140 -3.30 -3.89 5.88
CA LEU A 140 -3.96 -3.16 6.97
C LEU A 140 -3.73 -1.65 6.81
N GLU A 141 -2.50 -1.25 6.53
CA GLU A 141 -2.10 0.13 6.28
C GLU A 141 -2.85 0.69 5.07
N ALA A 142 -2.86 -0.05 3.95
CA ALA A 142 -3.64 0.32 2.76
C ALA A 142 -5.15 0.45 3.05
N PHE A 143 -5.72 -0.51 3.81
CA PHE A 143 -7.12 -0.46 4.22
C PHE A 143 -7.41 0.80 5.04
N THR A 144 -6.51 1.16 5.96
CA THR A 144 -6.63 2.34 6.82
C THR A 144 -6.55 3.63 5.99
N ALA A 145 -5.56 3.76 5.09
CA ALA A 145 -5.39 4.93 4.25
C ALA A 145 -6.61 5.15 3.34
N PHE A 146 -7.08 4.11 2.63
CA PHE A 146 -8.28 4.22 1.79
C PHE A 146 -9.55 4.48 2.59
N SER A 147 -9.71 3.88 3.79
CA SER A 147 -10.86 4.17 4.66
C SER A 147 -10.85 5.62 5.12
N THR A 148 -9.69 6.14 5.55
CA THR A 148 -9.53 7.54 5.91
C THR A 148 -9.90 8.48 4.74
N LEU A 149 -9.50 8.13 3.52
CA LEU A 149 -9.87 8.89 2.32
C LEU A 149 -11.39 8.94 2.15
N VAL A 150 -12.06 7.79 2.13
CA VAL A 150 -13.51 7.71 1.89
C VAL A 150 -14.31 8.38 2.99
N ASP A 151 -13.90 8.22 4.25
CA ASP A 151 -14.61 8.78 5.41
C ASP A 151 -14.45 10.30 5.49
N ARG A 152 -13.25 10.84 5.24
CA ARG A 152 -12.98 12.29 5.33
C ARG A 152 -13.31 13.04 4.05
N PHE A 153 -13.20 12.38 2.89
CA PHE A 153 -13.34 12.98 1.57
C PHE A 153 -14.30 12.17 0.68
N PRO A 154 -15.58 11.98 1.08
CA PRO A 154 -16.52 11.13 0.35
C PRO A 154 -16.80 11.59 -1.09
N ASN A 155 -16.56 12.87 -1.39
CA ASN A 155 -16.73 13.47 -2.72
C ASN A 155 -15.42 13.51 -3.54
N SER A 156 -14.35 12.91 -3.05
CA SER A 156 -13.09 12.81 -3.78
C SER A 156 -13.23 12.01 -5.07
N GLU A 157 -12.55 12.43 -6.12
CA GLU A 157 -12.45 11.67 -7.39
C GLU A 157 -11.88 10.26 -7.21
N TYR A 158 -11.10 10.04 -6.13
CA TYR A 158 -10.49 8.75 -5.78
C TYR A 158 -11.39 7.85 -4.94
N ALA A 159 -12.45 8.40 -4.32
CA ALA A 159 -13.31 7.64 -3.40
C ALA A 159 -13.99 6.41 -4.04
N PRO A 160 -14.44 6.41 -5.31
CA PRO A 160 -15.01 5.23 -5.94
C PRO A 160 -14.03 4.06 -6.06
N ASP A 161 -12.78 4.34 -6.50
CA ASP A 161 -11.73 3.31 -6.60
C ASP A 161 -11.27 2.84 -5.22
N ALA A 162 -11.07 3.77 -4.28
CA ALA A 162 -10.72 3.45 -2.89
C ALA A 162 -11.77 2.54 -2.24
N THR A 163 -13.05 2.78 -2.46
CA THR A 163 -14.14 1.92 -1.94
C THR A 163 -14.06 0.49 -2.45
N GLN A 164 -13.72 0.29 -3.72
CA GLN A 164 -13.55 -1.06 -4.27
C GLN A 164 -12.32 -1.76 -3.66
N ARG A 165 -11.23 -1.02 -3.45
CA ARG A 165 -10.02 -1.55 -2.78
C ARG A 165 -10.28 -1.89 -1.32
N ILE A 166 -11.03 -1.05 -0.60
CA ILE A 166 -11.47 -1.33 0.78
C ILE A 166 -12.22 -2.65 0.84
N LYS A 167 -13.18 -2.89 -0.07
CA LYS A 167 -13.92 -4.16 -0.12
C LYS A 167 -13.00 -5.36 -0.30
N PHE A 168 -12.06 -5.28 -1.23
CA PHE A 168 -11.08 -6.35 -1.47
C PHE A 168 -10.17 -6.59 -0.27
N LEU A 169 -9.61 -5.52 0.30
CA LEU A 169 -8.70 -5.58 1.45
C LEU A 169 -9.41 -6.11 2.70
N ARG A 170 -10.63 -5.66 2.95
CA ARG A 170 -11.48 -6.14 4.04
C ARG A 170 -11.68 -7.66 3.96
N ASN A 171 -12.04 -8.18 2.79
CA ASN A 171 -12.22 -9.62 2.60
C ASN A 171 -10.90 -10.38 2.83
N ARG A 172 -9.78 -9.86 2.36
CA ARG A 172 -8.46 -10.48 2.57
C ARG A 172 -8.05 -10.50 4.04
N LEU A 173 -8.23 -9.39 4.76
CA LEU A 173 -7.92 -9.26 6.18
C LEU A 173 -8.82 -10.15 7.03
N ALA A 174 -10.13 -10.14 6.78
CA ALA A 174 -11.09 -10.99 7.47
C ALA A 174 -10.78 -12.48 7.28
N ARG A 175 -10.47 -12.91 6.07
CA ARG A 175 -10.12 -14.31 5.77
C ARG A 175 -8.86 -14.75 6.51
N TYR A 176 -7.85 -13.90 6.58
CA TYR A 176 -6.64 -14.18 7.35
C TYR A 176 -6.94 -14.37 8.85
N GLU A 177 -7.73 -13.48 9.47
CA GLU A 177 -8.14 -13.62 10.87
C GLU A 177 -8.98 -14.89 11.10
N ALA A 178 -9.88 -15.23 10.17
CA ALA A 178 -10.72 -16.43 10.26
C ALA A 178 -9.89 -17.73 10.23
N HIS A 179 -8.88 -17.81 9.37
CA HIS A 179 -7.98 -18.97 9.34
C HIS A 179 -7.16 -19.10 10.62
N ILE A 180 -6.73 -18.01 11.22
CA ILE A 180 -6.04 -18.03 12.52
C ILE A 180 -7.01 -18.52 13.62
N ALA A 181 -8.26 -18.04 13.62
CA ALA A 181 -9.27 -18.46 14.57
C ALA A 181 -9.55 -19.96 14.46
N GLU A 182 -9.74 -20.47 13.24
CA GLU A 182 -9.92 -21.90 12.97
C GLU A 182 -8.76 -22.74 13.51
N TYR A 183 -7.51 -22.27 13.33
CA TYR A 183 -6.35 -22.94 13.90
C TYR A 183 -6.42 -23.02 15.45
N TYR A 184 -6.85 -21.94 16.12
CA TYR A 184 -7.03 -21.93 17.57
C TYR A 184 -8.15 -22.86 18.04
N ILE A 185 -9.29 -22.91 17.31
CA ILE A 185 -10.41 -23.82 17.61
C ILE A 185 -9.96 -25.28 17.55
N ARG A 186 -9.25 -25.68 16.50
CA ARG A 186 -8.69 -27.03 16.38
C ARG A 186 -7.77 -27.46 17.53
N ARG A 187 -7.24 -26.48 18.28
CA ARG A 187 -6.40 -26.69 19.47
C ARG A 187 -7.16 -26.52 20.80
N GLY A 188 -8.47 -26.31 20.77
CA GLY A 188 -9.26 -26.04 21.97
C GLY A 188 -8.99 -24.66 22.60
N ALA A 189 -8.26 -23.76 21.91
CA ALA A 189 -7.91 -22.43 22.41
C ALA A 189 -9.01 -21.40 22.07
N TYR A 190 -10.25 -21.66 22.49
CA TYR A 190 -11.44 -20.91 22.11
C TYR A 190 -11.36 -19.42 22.44
N VAL A 191 -10.80 -19.03 23.59
CA VAL A 191 -10.62 -17.61 23.94
C VAL A 191 -9.70 -16.89 22.94
N GLY A 192 -8.64 -17.58 22.48
CA GLY A 192 -7.74 -17.05 21.45
C GLY A 192 -8.45 -16.89 20.10
N ALA A 193 -9.29 -17.86 19.73
CA ALA A 193 -10.13 -17.82 18.55
C ALA A 193 -11.10 -16.64 18.60
N LEU A 194 -11.86 -16.50 19.69
CA LEU A 194 -12.83 -15.41 19.87
C LEU A 194 -12.20 -14.03 19.68
N ARG A 195 -10.98 -13.80 20.16
CA ARG A 195 -10.28 -12.51 19.93
C ARG A 195 -10.09 -12.20 18.44
N ARG A 196 -9.81 -13.22 17.62
CA ARG A 196 -9.67 -13.07 16.16
C ARG A 196 -11.01 -12.85 15.48
N LEU A 197 -12.02 -13.61 15.91
CA LEU A 197 -13.38 -13.53 15.37
C LEU A 197 -14.04 -12.20 15.69
N HIS A 198 -13.87 -11.67 16.91
CA HIS A 198 -14.35 -10.34 17.26
C HIS A 198 -13.79 -9.26 16.34
N ARG A 199 -12.49 -9.32 16.00
CA ARG A 199 -11.90 -8.38 15.05
C ARG A 199 -12.61 -8.40 13.69
N ILE A 200 -13.04 -9.58 13.21
CA ILE A 200 -13.81 -9.67 11.95
C ILE A 200 -15.14 -8.92 12.08
N ILE A 201 -15.85 -9.12 13.19
CA ILE A 201 -17.16 -8.51 13.40
C ILE A 201 -17.05 -6.99 13.67
N GLU A 202 -16.03 -6.55 14.38
CA GLU A 202 -15.85 -5.14 14.74
C GLU A 202 -15.25 -4.30 13.60
N THR A 203 -14.24 -4.87 12.88
CA THR A 203 -13.45 -4.09 11.90
C THR A 203 -13.77 -4.46 10.46
N TYR A 204 -14.09 -5.73 10.20
CA TYR A 204 -14.24 -6.28 8.85
C TYR A 204 -15.67 -6.79 8.57
N TYR A 205 -16.66 -6.24 9.26
CA TYR A 205 -18.07 -6.62 9.07
C TYR A 205 -18.53 -6.46 7.62
N GLY A 206 -19.37 -7.39 7.16
CA GLY A 206 -19.81 -7.44 5.77
C GLY A 206 -18.76 -7.97 4.80
N SER A 207 -17.66 -8.56 5.31
CA SER A 207 -16.74 -9.37 4.51
C SER A 207 -17.33 -10.75 4.19
N ASP A 208 -16.76 -11.42 3.19
CA ASP A 208 -17.13 -12.80 2.82
C ASP A 208 -16.90 -13.80 3.97
N SER A 209 -16.11 -13.44 4.98
CA SER A 209 -15.83 -14.27 6.16
C SER A 209 -16.74 -13.97 7.35
N THR A 210 -17.64 -12.98 7.28
CA THR A 210 -18.48 -12.56 8.42
C THR A 210 -19.37 -13.72 8.91
N TYR A 211 -20.07 -14.39 7.99
CA TYR A 211 -20.94 -15.51 8.37
C TYR A 211 -20.15 -16.68 8.97
N TRP A 212 -19.04 -17.05 8.37
CA TRP A 212 -18.15 -18.08 8.88
C TRP A 212 -17.56 -17.72 10.27
N ALA A 213 -17.22 -16.45 10.48
CA ALA A 213 -16.77 -15.98 11.79
C ALA A 213 -17.84 -16.14 12.87
N LEU A 214 -19.10 -15.82 12.56
CA LEU A 214 -20.22 -16.02 13.50
C LEU A 214 -20.45 -17.52 13.81
N GLU A 215 -20.35 -18.42 12.82
CA GLU A 215 -20.42 -19.87 13.06
C GLU A 215 -19.33 -20.35 14.04
N MET A 216 -18.10 -19.91 13.84
CA MET A 216 -16.97 -20.24 14.74
C MET A 216 -17.10 -19.59 16.13
N MET A 217 -17.69 -18.38 16.23
CA MET A 217 -17.97 -17.74 17.52
C MET A 217 -19.02 -18.57 18.30
N LEU A 218 -20.09 -18.98 17.64
CA LEU A 218 -21.12 -19.81 18.25
C LEU A 218 -20.55 -21.12 18.81
N GLU A 219 -19.75 -21.83 18.02
CA GLU A 219 -19.02 -23.04 18.47
C GLU A 219 -18.15 -22.72 19.70
N SER A 220 -17.33 -21.67 19.63
CA SER A 220 -16.43 -21.28 20.71
C SER A 220 -17.15 -20.91 21.99
N TYR A 221 -18.28 -20.21 21.94
CA TYR A 221 -19.08 -19.85 23.12
C TYR A 221 -19.75 -21.08 23.76
N ARG A 222 -20.23 -22.03 22.93
CA ARG A 222 -20.80 -23.29 23.43
C ARG A 222 -19.77 -24.14 24.16
N GLU A 223 -18.58 -24.27 23.59
CA GLU A 223 -17.48 -25.03 24.21
C GLU A 223 -16.99 -24.40 25.52
N LEU A 224 -17.10 -23.07 25.66
CA LEU A 224 -16.77 -22.33 26.89
C LEU A 224 -17.93 -22.29 27.89
N GLY A 225 -19.10 -22.84 27.60
CA GLY A 225 -20.29 -22.82 28.46
C GLY A 225 -20.93 -21.43 28.60
N LEU A 226 -20.69 -20.51 27.66
CA LEU A 226 -21.18 -19.14 27.65
C LEU A 226 -22.54 -19.04 26.90
N GLY A 227 -23.60 -19.60 27.53
CA GLY A 227 -24.92 -19.78 26.89
C GLY A 227 -25.57 -18.52 26.38
N ASP A 228 -25.49 -17.40 27.12
CA ASP A 228 -26.11 -16.13 26.72
C ASP A 228 -25.45 -15.59 25.45
N LEU A 229 -24.11 -15.62 25.39
CA LEU A 229 -23.35 -15.18 24.20
C LEU A 229 -23.58 -16.10 23.01
N ALA A 230 -23.77 -17.39 23.24
CA ALA A 230 -24.13 -18.35 22.18
C ALA A 230 -25.51 -18.01 21.59
N ALA A 231 -26.52 -17.74 22.45
CA ALA A 231 -27.87 -17.37 22.01
C ALA A 231 -27.87 -16.03 21.23
N ASP A 232 -27.09 -15.05 21.68
CA ASP A 232 -26.93 -13.76 20.95
C ASP A 232 -26.29 -13.99 19.58
N THR A 233 -25.28 -14.86 19.52
CA THR A 233 -24.60 -15.19 18.24
C THR A 233 -25.53 -15.95 17.28
N GLU A 234 -26.44 -16.82 17.78
CA GLU A 234 -27.45 -17.47 16.95
C GLU A 234 -28.39 -16.48 16.29
N ARG A 235 -28.85 -15.45 17.04
CA ARG A 235 -29.68 -14.38 16.47
C ARG A 235 -28.90 -13.60 15.38
N LEU A 236 -27.64 -13.27 15.62
CA LEU A 236 -26.79 -12.63 14.60
C LEU A 236 -26.61 -13.50 13.35
N LEU A 237 -26.50 -14.80 13.50
CA LEU A 237 -26.42 -15.73 12.35
C LEU A 237 -27.71 -15.72 11.53
N GLU A 238 -28.88 -15.68 12.18
CA GLU A 238 -30.18 -15.61 11.50
C GLU A 238 -30.31 -14.29 10.72
N GLU A 239 -29.96 -13.16 11.33
CA GLU A 239 -29.98 -11.83 10.71
C GLU A 239 -29.03 -11.74 9.51
N ASN A 240 -27.91 -12.44 9.56
CA ASN A 240 -26.87 -12.48 8.54
C ASN A 240 -26.97 -13.68 7.58
N ALA A 241 -28.08 -14.40 7.56
CA ALA A 241 -28.26 -15.60 6.71
C ALA A 241 -28.04 -15.33 5.21
N HIS A 242 -28.27 -14.09 4.76
CA HIS A 242 -28.01 -13.66 3.38
C HIS A 242 -26.52 -13.70 3.00
N LEU A 243 -25.59 -13.64 3.97
CA LEU A 243 -24.14 -13.74 3.75
C LEU A 243 -23.62 -15.17 3.64
N LYS A 244 -24.46 -16.17 3.95
CA LYS A 244 -24.07 -17.60 3.94
C LYS A 244 -23.54 -18.07 2.59
N ASN A 245 -24.04 -17.52 1.50
CA ASN A 245 -23.69 -17.94 0.13
C ASN A 245 -22.61 -17.05 -0.52
N SER A 246 -22.02 -16.12 0.19
CA SER A 246 -20.96 -15.24 -0.32
C SER A 246 -19.58 -15.91 -0.38
N LYS A 247 -19.48 -17.20 -0.05
CA LYS A 247 -18.28 -18.03 -0.26
C LYS A 247 -18.11 -18.34 -1.75
N SER A 248 -17.47 -17.45 -2.51
CA SER A 248 -16.97 -17.75 -3.87
C SER A 248 -15.57 -17.20 -4.07
#